data_0a33b042b60f54a89f37bfdafb747fca
#
_entry.id   0a33b042b60f54a89f37bfdafb747fca
#
_cell.length_a   1.000
_cell.length_b   1.000
_cell.length_c   1.000
_cell.angle_alpha   90.00
_cell.angle_beta   90.00
_cell.angle_gamma   90.00
#
_symmetry.space_group_name_H-M   'P 1'
#
loop_
_entity.id
_entity.type
_entity.pdbx_description
1 polymer ?
#
loop_
_entity_poly.entity_id
_entity_poly.type
_entity_poly.pdbx_seq_one_letter_code
_entity_poly.pdbx_strand_id
1 'polypeptide(L)'
;KLLMLAATLPKEKLQHYIDEIKKIGATVIDPRDRYSYLLAMNNYYLFKGDYPSSLAVINEQIGIIRTLMPKYLPYKFKLQSDIYEEMGDYQNALEKHRIYVHLKDSFASQERQEQLNTLQVEYEVDKLKYEKANLESRNKRMQLITLSIILLLTIPACIYLYYHWKKEKQMKMKLFILHQKAGESERMKAEFINSMCHEIRTPLNSIVGFSEIILDEDCDDESKAEFRELIKTNAGVLTSLVDDMLVVANLDSSRLLLPCEMVNVSDICREEFGKFEQRNRKPIKYVLNVPEGEVVCSTNAKHLSIVLENLLSNAYKFTEEGCITLELQKSESPDGIRIQICDTGCGIPLDKQEVVFERFTKLDSFTQGNGIGLFLCKLIISRLMGSIEIDSSYTGGTRFVIFLPAMEKLETK
;
A
#
# COMPACT_ATOMS: atom_id res chain seq x y z
N LYS A 1 17.11 26.09 -4.16
CA LYS A 1 18.11 26.51 -5.18
C LYS A 1 17.52 27.44 -6.25
N LEU A 2 16.38 27.09 -6.87
CA LEU A 2 15.75 27.92 -7.91
C LEU A 2 15.33 29.31 -7.40
N LEU A 3 14.84 29.45 -6.19
CA LEU A 3 14.43 30.74 -5.62
C LEU A 3 15.59 31.61 -5.09
N MET A 4 16.71 31.01 -4.68
CA MET A 4 17.93 31.80 -4.46
C MET A 4 18.49 32.39 -5.77
N LEU A 5 18.30 31.69 -6.89
CA LEU A 5 18.60 32.18 -8.24
C LEU A 5 17.56 33.23 -8.72
N ALA A 6 16.32 33.19 -8.21
CA ALA A 6 15.24 34.08 -8.64
C ALA A 6 15.48 35.56 -8.28
N ALA A 7 16.26 35.85 -7.23
CA ALA A 7 16.69 37.21 -6.91
C ALA A 7 17.66 37.82 -7.94
N THR A 8 18.22 36.97 -8.82
CA THR A 8 19.20 37.37 -9.86
C THR A 8 18.66 37.23 -11.27
N LEU A 9 17.44 36.72 -11.47
CA LEU A 9 16.85 36.44 -12.78
C LEU A 9 15.98 37.61 -13.27
N PRO A 10 15.93 37.87 -14.60
CA PRO A 10 15.00 38.83 -15.22
C PRO A 10 13.52 38.43 -14.90
N LYS A 11 12.68 39.45 -14.66
CA LYS A 11 11.26 39.30 -14.28
C LYS A 11 10.46 38.34 -15.16
N GLU A 12 10.73 38.33 -16.45
CA GLU A 12 10.02 37.47 -17.45
C GLU A 12 10.36 35.99 -17.27
N LYS A 13 11.63 35.66 -16.99
CA LYS A 13 12.05 34.27 -16.70
C LYS A 13 11.52 33.77 -15.37
N LEU A 14 11.45 34.67 -14.39
CA LEU A 14 10.88 34.33 -13.08
C LEU A 14 9.41 33.92 -13.17
N GLN A 15 8.61 34.66 -13.99
CA GLN A 15 7.20 34.34 -14.16
C GLN A 15 7.00 32.97 -14.83
N HIS A 16 7.79 32.62 -15.82
CA HIS A 16 7.73 31.32 -16.48
C HIS A 16 8.02 30.17 -15.49
N TYR A 17 9.06 30.29 -14.66
CA TYR A 17 9.35 29.27 -13.66
C TYR A 17 8.26 29.14 -12.59
N ILE A 18 7.61 30.24 -12.20
CA ILE A 18 6.49 30.24 -11.26
C ILE A 18 5.28 29.51 -11.85
N ASP A 19 4.99 29.70 -13.11
CA ASP A 19 3.88 29.04 -13.80
C ASP A 19 4.13 27.51 -13.91
N GLU A 20 5.39 27.11 -14.15
CA GLU A 20 5.78 25.69 -14.07
C GLU A 20 5.64 25.13 -12.65
N ILE A 21 6.12 25.85 -11.63
CA ILE A 21 5.98 25.45 -10.23
C ILE A 21 4.51 25.31 -9.83
N LYS A 22 3.63 26.21 -10.28
CA LYS A 22 2.19 26.11 -10.03
C LYS A 22 1.56 24.87 -10.67
N LYS A 23 1.97 24.52 -11.90
CA LYS A 23 1.51 23.30 -12.57
C LYS A 23 1.92 22.04 -11.80
N ILE A 24 3.18 21.97 -11.36
CA ILE A 24 3.70 20.87 -10.54
C ILE A 24 2.97 20.82 -9.19
N GLY A 25 2.77 21.98 -8.55
CA GLY A 25 2.14 22.06 -7.22
C GLY A 25 0.70 21.57 -7.18
N ALA A 26 -0.02 21.63 -8.29
CA ALA A 26 -1.39 21.09 -8.39
C ALA A 26 -1.45 19.55 -8.27
N THR A 27 -0.33 18.86 -8.52
CA THR A 27 -0.25 17.39 -8.53
C THR A 27 0.46 16.82 -7.29
N VAL A 28 0.99 17.67 -6.40
CA VAL A 28 1.77 17.24 -5.23
C VAL A 28 0.84 16.82 -4.09
N ILE A 29 0.86 15.54 -3.75
CA ILE A 29 0.03 14.92 -2.70
C ILE A 29 0.83 14.68 -1.41
N ASP A 30 2.14 14.34 -1.54
CA ASP A 30 2.99 14.14 -0.36
C ASP A 30 3.13 15.43 0.47
N PRO A 31 2.89 15.38 1.80
CA PRO A 31 2.93 16.57 2.64
C PRO A 31 4.30 17.28 2.69
N ARG A 32 5.42 16.57 2.50
CA ARG A 32 6.77 17.16 2.50
C ARG A 32 7.03 17.92 1.20
N ASP A 33 6.64 17.32 0.09
CA ASP A 33 6.76 17.94 -1.22
C ASP A 33 5.78 19.11 -1.33
N ARG A 34 4.57 18.94 -0.78
CA ARG A 34 3.59 20.04 -0.66
C ARG A 34 4.14 21.22 0.14
N TYR A 35 4.80 20.94 1.25
CA TYR A 35 5.45 21.99 2.05
C TYR A 35 6.55 22.72 1.27
N SER A 36 7.38 21.98 0.52
CA SER A 36 8.45 22.56 -0.31
C SER A 36 7.88 23.47 -1.43
N TYR A 37 6.81 23.02 -2.06
CA TYR A 37 6.06 23.84 -3.01
C TYR A 37 5.50 25.12 -2.38
N LEU A 38 4.82 24.98 -1.24
CA LEU A 38 4.25 26.13 -0.52
C LEU A 38 5.34 27.10 -0.04
N LEU A 39 6.52 26.61 0.32
CA LEU A 39 7.66 27.47 0.68
C LEU A 39 8.10 28.32 -0.52
N ALA A 40 8.16 27.70 -1.70
CA ALA A 40 8.48 28.40 -2.92
C ALA A 40 7.43 29.48 -3.26
N MET A 41 6.14 29.13 -3.16
CA MET A 41 5.03 30.04 -3.43
C MET A 41 4.97 31.21 -2.42
N ASN A 42 5.22 30.94 -1.15
CA ASN A 42 5.29 31.96 -0.12
C ASN A 42 6.37 33.03 -0.45
N ASN A 43 7.60 32.56 -0.77
CA ASN A 43 8.70 33.48 -1.13
C ASN A 43 8.37 34.30 -2.39
N TYR A 44 7.67 33.70 -3.35
CA TYR A 44 7.21 34.43 -4.53
C TYR A 44 6.20 35.53 -4.20
N TYR A 45 5.19 35.22 -3.37
CA TYR A 45 4.18 36.22 -2.97
C TYR A 45 4.80 37.34 -2.13
N LEU A 46 5.72 37.02 -1.23
CA LEU A 46 6.47 38.00 -0.46
C LEU A 46 7.27 38.94 -1.37
N PHE A 47 8.00 38.38 -2.34
CA PHE A 47 8.76 39.17 -3.31
C PHE A 47 7.86 40.09 -4.16
N LYS A 48 6.64 39.66 -4.45
CA LYS A 48 5.65 40.43 -5.21
C LYS A 48 4.90 41.48 -4.39
N GLY A 49 5.02 41.42 -3.05
CA GLY A 49 4.23 42.25 -2.13
C GLY A 49 2.77 41.80 -2.01
N ASP A 50 2.44 40.57 -2.46
CA ASP A 50 1.10 40.02 -2.33
C ASP A 50 0.95 39.32 -0.98
N TYR A 51 0.82 40.13 0.05
CA TYR A 51 0.73 39.68 1.45
C TYR A 51 -0.49 38.79 1.76
N PRO A 52 -1.70 39.07 1.23
CA PRO A 52 -2.84 38.19 1.44
C PRO A 52 -2.63 36.75 0.92
N SER A 53 -2.07 36.63 -0.28
CA SER A 53 -1.73 35.32 -0.86
C SER A 53 -0.62 34.61 -0.08
N SER A 54 0.37 35.35 0.42
CA SER A 54 1.44 34.85 1.27
C SER A 54 0.86 34.29 2.56
N LEU A 55 -0.02 35.02 3.26
CA LEU A 55 -0.67 34.57 4.49
C LEU A 55 -1.51 33.32 4.30
N ALA A 56 -2.23 33.22 3.18
CA ALA A 56 -2.99 32.01 2.83
C ALA A 56 -2.08 30.78 2.71
N VAL A 57 -0.96 30.94 2.01
CA VAL A 57 0.05 29.87 1.85
C VAL A 57 0.70 29.50 3.18
N ILE A 58 1.02 30.49 4.04
CA ILE A 58 1.60 30.23 5.37
C ILE A 58 0.59 29.45 6.25
N ASN A 59 -0.70 29.75 6.18
CA ASN A 59 -1.71 29.00 6.92
C ASN A 59 -1.73 27.51 6.52
N GLU A 60 -1.61 27.21 5.23
CA GLU A 60 -1.49 25.84 4.75
C GLU A 60 -0.18 25.20 5.24
N GLN A 61 0.94 25.91 5.18
CA GLN A 61 2.23 25.46 5.74
C GLN A 61 2.13 25.13 7.25
N ILE A 62 1.43 25.95 8.02
CA ILE A 62 1.21 25.71 9.46
C ILE A 62 0.50 24.37 9.69
N GLY A 63 -0.51 24.07 8.88
CA GLY A 63 -1.20 22.78 8.94
C GLY A 63 -0.25 21.59 8.77
N ILE A 64 0.65 21.67 7.80
CA ILE A 64 1.63 20.62 7.51
C ILE A 64 2.72 20.54 8.59
N ILE A 65 3.27 21.69 9.00
CA ILE A 65 4.36 21.75 9.98
C ILE A 65 3.91 21.28 11.36
N ARG A 66 2.67 21.54 11.74
CA ARG A 66 2.12 21.12 13.04
C ARG A 66 2.27 19.61 13.28
N THR A 67 2.17 18.82 12.22
CA THR A 67 2.30 17.36 12.28
C THR A 67 3.71 16.87 11.99
N LEU A 68 4.37 17.43 10.97
CA LEU A 68 5.65 16.91 10.49
C LEU A 68 6.88 17.51 11.20
N MET A 69 6.83 18.79 11.54
CA MET A 69 7.99 19.53 12.05
C MET A 69 7.58 20.61 13.06
N PRO A 70 6.95 20.23 14.19
CA PRO A 70 6.34 21.21 15.13
C PRO A 70 7.32 22.25 15.67
N LYS A 71 8.61 21.94 15.80
CA LYS A 71 9.63 22.87 16.24
C LYS A 71 9.85 24.09 15.32
N TYR A 72 9.44 24.00 14.05
CA TYR A 72 9.50 25.14 13.13
C TYR A 72 8.23 25.99 13.13
N LEU A 73 7.20 25.55 13.84
CA LEU A 73 5.91 26.24 13.94
C LEU A 73 6.04 27.70 14.45
N PRO A 74 6.85 28.01 15.48
CA PRO A 74 7.02 29.38 15.95
C PRO A 74 7.45 30.35 14.85
N TYR A 75 8.38 29.92 14.00
CA TYR A 75 8.91 30.79 12.95
C TYR A 75 7.87 31.13 11.86
N LYS A 76 6.84 30.31 11.68
CA LYS A 76 5.74 30.63 10.79
C LYS A 76 4.83 31.70 11.36
N PHE A 77 4.57 31.66 12.67
CA PHE A 77 3.84 32.74 13.36
C PHE A 77 4.62 34.04 13.40
N LYS A 78 5.95 33.95 13.53
CA LYS A 78 6.81 35.15 13.40
C LYS A 78 6.67 35.76 12.00
N LEU A 79 6.77 34.91 10.93
CA LEU A 79 6.64 35.36 9.56
C LEU A 79 5.26 35.99 9.31
N GLN A 80 4.19 35.43 9.87
CA GLN A 80 2.86 36.07 9.81
C GLN A 80 2.83 37.42 10.51
N SER A 81 3.46 37.53 11.69
CA SER A 81 3.57 38.79 12.42
C SER A 81 4.26 39.85 11.59
N ASP A 82 5.41 39.50 10.99
CA ASP A 82 6.20 40.42 10.16
C ASP A 82 5.39 40.89 8.93
N ILE A 83 4.62 39.99 8.31
CA ILE A 83 3.75 40.37 7.18
C ILE A 83 2.59 41.25 7.59
N TYR A 84 1.94 40.99 8.72
CA TYR A 84 0.86 41.86 9.22
C TYR A 84 1.39 43.24 9.60
N GLU A 85 2.62 43.34 10.13
CA GLU A 85 3.29 44.60 10.41
C GLU A 85 3.53 45.40 9.12
N GLU A 86 4.03 44.77 8.04
CA GLU A 86 4.21 45.40 6.73
C GLU A 86 2.88 45.84 6.08
N MET A 87 1.78 45.14 6.39
CA MET A 87 0.43 45.53 5.99
C MET A 87 -0.16 46.69 6.85
N GLY A 88 0.48 47.07 7.94
CA GLY A 88 -0.04 48.04 8.88
C GLY A 88 -1.12 47.51 9.83
N ASP A 89 -1.36 46.22 9.83
CA ASP A 89 -2.32 45.53 10.72
C ASP A 89 -1.64 45.11 12.03
N TYR A 90 -1.38 46.10 12.85
CA TYR A 90 -0.64 45.90 14.11
C TYR A 90 -1.37 45.03 15.13
N GLN A 91 -2.70 44.93 15.05
CA GLN A 91 -3.48 44.09 15.94
C GLN A 91 -3.20 42.60 15.67
N ASN A 92 -3.32 42.17 14.41
CA ASN A 92 -3.00 40.82 14.00
C ASN A 92 -1.50 40.53 14.13
N ALA A 93 -0.63 41.48 13.81
CA ALA A 93 0.81 41.35 14.02
C ALA A 93 1.14 41.01 15.47
N LEU A 94 0.59 41.78 16.43
CA LEU A 94 0.80 41.53 17.85
C LEU A 94 0.26 40.18 18.30
N GLU A 95 -0.92 39.77 17.82
CA GLU A 95 -1.49 38.45 18.14
C GLU A 95 -0.56 37.33 17.69
N LYS A 96 -0.09 37.36 16.43
CA LYS A 96 0.82 36.35 15.90
C LYS A 96 2.18 36.40 16.58
N HIS A 97 2.67 37.57 16.93
CA HIS A 97 3.90 37.70 17.70
C HIS A 97 3.80 37.07 19.10
N ARG A 98 2.68 37.25 19.80
CA ARG A 98 2.44 36.58 21.10
C ARG A 98 2.46 35.05 20.96
N ILE A 99 1.82 34.51 19.92
CA ILE A 99 1.84 33.08 19.65
C ILE A 99 3.27 32.60 19.36
N TYR A 100 4.04 33.37 18.58
CA TYR A 100 5.45 33.06 18.27
C TYR A 100 6.27 32.97 19.56
N VAL A 101 6.20 34.01 20.43
CA VAL A 101 6.96 34.05 21.67
C VAL A 101 6.59 32.88 22.57
N HIS A 102 5.30 32.66 22.78
CA HIS A 102 4.81 31.58 23.64
C HIS A 102 5.30 30.21 23.15
N LEU A 103 5.17 29.93 21.86
CA LEU A 103 5.62 28.65 21.29
C LEU A 103 7.14 28.51 21.32
N LYS A 104 7.88 29.58 20.99
CA LYS A 104 9.35 29.59 21.05
C LYS A 104 9.86 29.31 22.47
N ASP A 105 9.26 29.95 23.46
CA ASP A 105 9.66 29.76 24.87
C ASP A 105 9.30 28.34 25.34
N SER A 106 8.15 27.81 24.92
CA SER A 106 7.74 26.44 25.22
C SER A 106 8.73 25.42 24.63
N PHE A 107 9.08 25.53 23.33
CA PHE A 107 10.07 24.67 22.73
C PHE A 107 11.47 24.83 23.31
N ALA A 108 11.90 26.06 23.58
CA ALA A 108 13.19 26.33 24.21
C ALA A 108 13.27 25.79 25.64
N SER A 109 12.16 25.81 26.39
CA SER A 109 12.12 25.22 27.73
C SER A 109 12.16 23.70 27.67
N GLN A 110 11.45 23.12 26.71
CA GLN A 110 11.46 21.66 26.47
C GLN A 110 12.86 21.19 26.04
N GLU A 111 13.50 21.88 25.12
CA GLU A 111 14.85 21.56 24.65
C GLU A 111 15.89 21.71 25.76
N ARG A 112 15.76 22.75 26.59
CA ARG A 112 16.61 22.93 27.79
C ARG A 112 16.39 21.82 28.82
N GLN A 113 15.15 21.42 29.04
CA GLN A 113 14.84 20.30 29.93
C GLN A 113 15.42 18.97 29.41
N GLU A 114 15.35 18.75 28.14
CA GLU A 114 15.92 17.56 27.49
C GLU A 114 17.45 17.55 27.55
N GLN A 115 18.07 18.72 27.33
CA GLN A 115 19.52 18.91 27.52
C GLN A 115 19.96 18.72 28.97
N LEU A 116 19.19 19.25 29.92
CA LEU A 116 19.46 19.04 31.35
C LEU A 116 19.35 17.57 31.74
N ASN A 117 18.34 16.87 31.25
CA ASN A 117 18.19 15.45 31.50
C ASN A 117 19.37 14.64 30.89
N THR A 118 19.80 15.01 29.68
CA THR A 118 20.97 14.38 29.03
C THR A 118 22.25 14.64 29.83
N LEU A 119 22.49 15.88 30.26
CA LEU A 119 23.63 16.26 31.10
C LEU A 119 23.59 15.56 32.47
N GLN A 120 22.42 15.39 33.07
CA GLN A 120 22.29 14.64 34.32
C GLN A 120 22.69 13.18 34.14
N VAL A 121 22.24 12.54 33.06
CA VAL A 121 22.60 11.15 32.73
C VAL A 121 24.10 11.03 32.47
N GLU A 122 24.70 11.95 31.68
CA GLU A 122 26.16 11.99 31.45
C GLU A 122 26.95 12.21 32.77
N TYR A 123 26.50 13.12 33.60
CA TYR A 123 27.15 13.39 34.89
C TYR A 123 27.09 12.16 35.81
N GLU A 124 25.92 11.49 35.91
CA GLU A 124 25.80 10.26 36.70
C GLU A 124 26.65 9.09 36.12
N VAL A 125 26.72 8.97 34.80
CA VAL A 125 27.59 8.00 34.12
C VAL A 125 29.06 8.32 34.39
N ASP A 126 29.48 9.58 34.32
CA ASP A 126 30.88 9.95 34.55
C ASP A 126 31.25 9.86 36.04
N LYS A 127 30.35 10.18 36.96
CA LYS A 127 30.50 9.91 38.38
C LYS A 127 30.66 8.41 38.69
N LEU A 128 29.81 7.60 38.09
CA LEU A 128 29.91 6.12 38.22
C LEU A 128 31.21 5.58 37.63
N LYS A 129 31.69 6.13 36.51
CA LYS A 129 33.01 5.79 35.93
C LYS A 129 34.16 6.15 36.84
N TYR A 130 34.10 7.37 37.47
CA TYR A 130 35.11 7.82 38.40
C TYR A 130 35.14 6.95 39.66
N GLU A 131 33.97 6.66 40.26
CA GLU A 131 33.85 5.75 41.41
C GLU A 131 34.33 4.34 41.09
N LYS A 132 33.98 3.84 39.89
CA LYS A 132 34.45 2.54 39.39
C LYS A 132 35.98 2.51 39.20
N ALA A 133 36.57 3.58 38.61
CA ALA A 133 38.01 3.69 38.40
C ALA A 133 38.78 3.76 39.76
N ASN A 134 38.18 4.43 40.75
CA ASN A 134 38.75 4.48 42.11
C ASN A 134 38.68 3.14 42.84
N LEU A 135 37.59 2.42 42.68
CA LEU A 135 37.44 1.00 43.17
C LEU A 135 38.42 0.07 42.48
N GLU A 136 38.59 0.21 41.17
CA GLU A 136 39.57 -0.57 40.40
C GLU A 136 41.02 -0.28 40.80
N SER A 137 41.35 1.00 41.10
CA SER A 137 42.68 1.40 41.58
C SER A 137 42.96 0.88 43.00
N ARG A 138 41.96 0.81 43.88
CA ARG A 138 42.00 0.17 45.20
C ARG A 138 42.15 -1.33 45.09
N ASN A 139 41.44 -1.96 44.16
CA ASN A 139 41.48 -3.39 43.94
C ASN A 139 42.76 -3.87 43.24
N LYS A 140 43.52 -2.98 42.51
CA LYS A 140 44.76 -3.36 41.86
C LYS A 140 45.79 -3.95 42.82
N ARG A 141 45.83 -3.52 44.08
CA ARG A 141 46.74 -4.13 45.12
C ARG A 141 46.25 -5.51 45.61
N MET A 142 44.95 -5.76 45.64
CA MET A 142 44.43 -7.09 45.94
C MET A 142 44.41 -8.00 44.70
N GLN A 143 44.49 -7.44 43.49
CA GLN A 143 44.37 -8.16 42.20
C GLN A 143 45.52 -9.16 41.94
N LEU A 144 46.69 -8.96 42.49
CA LEU A 144 47.79 -9.94 42.36
C LEU A 144 47.51 -11.28 43.03
N ILE A 145 46.69 -11.28 44.08
CA ILE A 145 46.27 -12.48 44.82
C ILE A 145 44.97 -13.06 44.25
N THR A 146 44.10 -12.18 43.73
CA THR A 146 42.77 -12.60 43.21
C THR A 146 42.79 -12.86 41.69
N LEU A 147 43.91 -12.51 40.96
CA LEU A 147 43.99 -12.63 39.50
C LEU A 147 43.74 -14.07 39.00
N SER A 148 44.25 -15.08 39.78
CA SER A 148 44.00 -16.49 39.46
C SER A 148 42.55 -16.93 39.70
N ILE A 149 41.90 -16.33 40.73
CA ILE A 149 40.45 -16.60 41.03
C ILE A 149 39.58 -15.83 40.03
N ILE A 150 39.99 -14.58 39.69
CA ILE A 150 39.29 -13.73 38.70
C ILE A 150 39.36 -14.35 37.32
N LEU A 151 40.50 -14.93 36.93
CA LEU A 151 40.63 -15.59 35.62
C LEU A 151 39.64 -16.76 35.47
N LEU A 152 39.36 -17.46 36.55
CA LEU A 152 38.43 -18.59 36.59
C LEU A 152 36.97 -18.11 36.55
N LEU A 153 36.70 -16.90 37.03
CA LEU A 153 35.34 -16.29 37.03
C LEU A 153 35.08 -15.40 35.78
N THR A 154 36.10 -14.81 35.19
CA THR A 154 35.96 -13.91 34.03
C THR A 154 35.71 -14.66 32.72
N ILE A 155 36.26 -15.87 32.56
CA ILE A 155 36.04 -16.67 31.34
C ILE A 155 34.53 -17.02 31.18
N PRO A 156 33.83 -17.55 32.23
CA PRO A 156 32.39 -17.79 32.11
C PRO A 156 31.56 -16.53 31.95
N ALA A 157 31.97 -15.41 32.63
CA ALA A 157 31.28 -14.13 32.49
C ALA A 157 31.41 -13.53 31.08
N CYS A 158 32.61 -13.60 30.48
CA CYS A 158 32.84 -13.17 29.11
C CYS A 158 32.07 -14.02 28.09
N ILE A 159 32.02 -15.35 28.34
CA ILE A 159 31.21 -16.25 27.52
C ILE A 159 29.73 -15.90 27.67
N TYR A 160 29.24 -15.65 28.88
CA TYR A 160 27.86 -15.24 29.14
C TYR A 160 27.52 -13.89 28.46
N LEU A 161 28.39 -12.88 28.62
CA LEU A 161 28.20 -11.57 27.97
C LEU A 161 28.27 -11.66 26.44
N TYR A 162 29.18 -12.50 25.90
CA TYR A 162 29.25 -12.75 24.46
C TYR A 162 27.96 -13.40 23.94
N TYR A 163 27.43 -14.39 24.65
CA TYR A 163 26.15 -15.01 24.30
C TYR A 163 24.98 -14.03 24.44
N HIS A 164 24.99 -13.20 25.48
CA HIS A 164 23.96 -12.19 25.70
C HIS A 164 23.99 -11.12 24.62
N TRP A 165 25.18 -10.61 24.29
CA TRP A 165 25.39 -9.64 23.19
C TRP A 165 24.98 -10.23 21.83
N LYS A 166 25.38 -11.48 21.57
CA LYS A 166 24.97 -12.20 20.34
C LYS A 166 23.46 -12.34 20.24
N LYS A 167 22.80 -12.66 21.36
CA LYS A 167 21.35 -12.77 21.44
C LYS A 167 20.66 -11.41 21.25
N GLU A 168 21.19 -10.36 21.84
CA GLU A 168 20.67 -8.99 21.71
C GLU A 168 20.79 -8.48 20.25
N LYS A 169 21.95 -8.73 19.61
CA LYS A 169 22.17 -8.39 18.20
C LYS A 169 21.21 -9.14 17.27
N GLN A 170 20.98 -10.42 17.54
CA GLN A 170 20.01 -11.22 16.78
C GLN A 170 18.57 -10.70 16.98
N MET A 171 18.22 -10.27 18.19
CA MET A 171 16.91 -9.71 18.50
C MET A 171 16.72 -8.36 17.79
N LYS A 172 17.71 -7.47 17.83
CA LYS A 172 17.70 -6.19 17.12
C LYS A 172 17.55 -6.38 15.61
N MET A 173 18.28 -7.37 15.04
CA MET A 173 18.13 -7.70 13.61
C MET A 173 16.74 -8.23 13.27
N LYS A 174 16.17 -9.11 14.12
CA LYS A 174 14.80 -9.59 13.93
C LYS A 174 13.79 -8.44 14.03
N LEU A 175 13.97 -7.55 15.01
CA LEU A 175 13.12 -6.37 15.18
C LEU A 175 13.21 -5.42 13.98
N PHE A 176 14.42 -5.20 13.45
CA PHE A 176 14.63 -4.39 12.25
C PHE A 176 13.93 -4.99 11.03
N ILE A 177 14.07 -6.32 10.80
CA ILE A 177 13.40 -7.01 9.70
C ILE A 177 11.87 -6.95 9.88
N LEU A 178 11.37 -7.11 11.11
CA LEU A 178 9.94 -6.99 11.40
C LEU A 178 9.42 -5.56 11.16
N HIS A 179 10.22 -4.56 11.53
CA HIS A 179 9.86 -3.15 11.31
C HIS A 179 9.86 -2.79 9.83
N GLN A 180 10.84 -3.26 9.06
CA GLN A 180 10.85 -3.12 7.59
C GLN A 180 9.62 -3.79 6.97
N LYS A 181 9.32 -5.03 7.34
CA LYS A 181 8.12 -5.73 6.84
C LYS A 181 6.82 -5.02 7.22
N ALA A 182 6.75 -4.45 8.42
CA ALA A 182 5.60 -3.65 8.83
C ALA A 182 5.47 -2.37 7.99
N GLY A 183 6.59 -1.66 7.76
CA GLY A 183 6.61 -0.47 6.91
C GLY A 183 6.25 -0.76 5.44
N GLU A 184 6.76 -1.87 4.90
CA GLU A 184 6.37 -2.33 3.55
C GLU A 184 4.87 -2.68 3.48
N SER A 185 4.34 -3.32 4.52
CA SER A 185 2.91 -3.64 4.61
C SER A 185 2.04 -2.38 4.66
N GLU A 186 2.44 -1.37 5.45
CA GLU A 186 1.72 -0.08 5.50
C GLU A 186 1.78 0.66 4.16
N ARG A 187 2.94 0.67 3.52
CA ARG A 187 3.10 1.26 2.19
C ARG A 187 2.22 0.56 1.17
N MET A 188 2.24 -0.77 1.13
CA MET A 188 1.39 -1.54 0.24
C MET A 188 -0.10 -1.28 0.49
N LYS A 189 -0.52 -1.09 1.77
CA LYS A 189 -1.90 -0.69 2.10
C LYS A 189 -2.25 0.70 1.56
N ALA A 190 -1.33 1.66 1.68
CA ALA A 190 -1.55 3.01 1.17
C ALA A 190 -1.63 3.04 -0.37
N GLU A 191 -0.73 2.33 -1.05
CA GLU A 191 -0.76 2.14 -2.50
C GLU A 191 -2.04 1.43 -2.95
N PHE A 192 -2.49 0.42 -2.20
CA PHE A 192 -3.75 -0.25 -2.43
C PHE A 192 -4.93 0.72 -2.38
N ILE A 193 -5.06 1.52 -1.31
CA ILE A 193 -6.14 2.50 -1.17
C ILE A 193 -6.12 3.53 -2.31
N ASN A 194 -4.95 4.04 -2.67
CA ASN A 194 -4.81 5.02 -3.76
C ASN A 194 -5.25 4.45 -5.11
N SER A 195 -4.80 3.23 -5.42
CA SER A 195 -5.21 2.54 -6.66
C SER A 195 -6.71 2.26 -6.69
N MET A 196 -7.28 1.85 -5.54
CA MET A 196 -8.73 1.67 -5.39
C MET A 196 -9.51 2.94 -5.68
N CYS A 197 -9.08 4.07 -5.08
CA CYS A 197 -9.73 5.36 -5.32
C CYS A 197 -9.70 5.74 -6.80
N HIS A 198 -8.63 5.41 -7.51
CA HIS A 198 -8.51 5.66 -8.94
C HIS A 198 -9.46 4.78 -9.76
N GLU A 199 -9.48 3.46 -9.47
CA GLU A 199 -10.36 2.51 -10.18
C GLU A 199 -11.86 2.72 -9.87
N ILE A 200 -12.22 3.30 -8.72
CA ILE A 200 -13.59 3.74 -8.38
C ILE A 200 -13.95 5.02 -9.13
N ARG A 201 -13.01 5.98 -9.22
CA ARG A 201 -13.28 7.29 -9.82
C ARG A 201 -13.66 7.18 -11.30
N THR A 202 -13.01 6.30 -12.04
CA THR A 202 -13.22 6.16 -13.49
C THR A 202 -14.66 5.78 -13.83
N PRO A 203 -15.23 4.66 -13.33
CA PRO A 203 -16.62 4.31 -13.61
C PRO A 203 -17.62 5.33 -13.00
N LEU A 204 -17.29 5.90 -11.83
CA LEU A 204 -18.14 6.92 -11.20
C LEU A 204 -18.25 8.17 -12.08
N ASN A 205 -17.10 8.68 -12.59
CA ASN A 205 -17.10 9.83 -13.50
C ASN A 205 -17.88 9.52 -14.79
N SER A 206 -17.76 8.29 -15.31
CA SER A 206 -18.54 7.87 -16.49
C SER A 206 -20.04 7.86 -16.20
N ILE A 207 -20.46 7.34 -15.03
CA ILE A 207 -21.87 7.36 -14.61
C ILE A 207 -22.38 8.80 -14.52
N VAL A 208 -21.63 9.68 -13.85
CA VAL A 208 -22.03 11.09 -13.67
C VAL A 208 -22.10 11.78 -15.03
N GLY A 209 -21.05 11.65 -15.85
CA GLY A 209 -21.01 12.31 -17.16
C GLY A 209 -22.11 11.87 -18.11
N PHE A 210 -22.36 10.55 -18.21
CA PHE A 210 -23.48 10.07 -19.03
C PHE A 210 -24.84 10.42 -18.46
N SER A 211 -24.97 10.51 -17.12
CA SER A 211 -26.20 10.96 -16.48
C SER A 211 -26.50 12.43 -16.81
N GLU A 212 -25.49 13.29 -16.89
CA GLU A 212 -25.64 14.69 -17.29
C GLU A 212 -26.05 14.80 -18.75
N ILE A 213 -25.42 14.02 -19.66
CA ILE A 213 -25.75 14.03 -21.09
C ILE A 213 -27.19 13.55 -21.35
N ILE A 214 -27.68 12.54 -20.62
CA ILE A 214 -29.07 12.06 -20.74
C ILE A 214 -30.11 13.14 -20.40
N LEU A 215 -29.75 14.08 -19.51
CA LEU A 215 -30.63 15.18 -19.09
C LEU A 215 -30.62 16.35 -20.09
N ASP A 216 -29.74 16.34 -21.09
CA ASP A 216 -29.70 17.36 -22.13
C ASP A 216 -30.91 17.21 -23.06
N GLU A 217 -31.59 18.34 -23.36
CA GLU A 217 -32.74 18.37 -24.23
C GLU A 217 -32.41 18.02 -25.69
N ASP A 218 -31.16 18.25 -26.12
CA ASP A 218 -30.68 17.94 -27.47
C ASP A 218 -30.30 16.46 -27.68
N CYS A 219 -30.34 15.64 -26.64
CA CYS A 219 -29.99 14.21 -26.73
C CYS A 219 -31.16 13.40 -27.32
N ASP A 220 -30.91 12.65 -28.39
CA ASP A 220 -31.91 11.80 -29.01
C ASP A 220 -32.19 10.51 -28.17
N ASP A 221 -33.33 9.86 -28.44
CA ASP A 221 -33.78 8.69 -27.67
C ASP A 221 -32.86 7.46 -27.88
N GLU A 222 -32.20 7.33 -29.03
CA GLU A 222 -31.28 6.23 -29.33
C GLU A 222 -29.98 6.40 -28.51
N SER A 223 -29.40 7.59 -28.49
CA SER A 223 -28.25 7.96 -27.65
C SER A 223 -28.57 7.82 -26.15
N LYS A 224 -29.79 8.21 -25.74
CA LYS A 224 -30.25 8.00 -24.34
C LYS A 224 -30.29 6.54 -23.95
N ALA A 225 -30.70 5.66 -24.87
CA ALA A 225 -30.72 4.22 -24.61
C ALA A 225 -29.30 3.65 -24.46
N GLU A 226 -28.36 4.08 -25.33
CA GLU A 226 -26.94 3.70 -25.27
C GLU A 226 -26.30 4.18 -23.96
N PHE A 227 -26.49 5.44 -23.57
CA PHE A 227 -25.94 5.97 -22.32
C PHE A 227 -26.51 5.28 -21.07
N ARG A 228 -27.79 4.87 -21.08
CA ARG A 228 -28.38 4.06 -19.98
C ARG A 228 -27.66 2.72 -19.84
N GLU A 229 -27.36 2.03 -20.93
CA GLU A 229 -26.62 0.77 -20.89
C GLU A 229 -25.16 1.00 -20.43
N LEU A 230 -24.51 2.10 -20.82
CA LEU A 230 -23.19 2.47 -20.35
C LEU A 230 -23.19 2.78 -18.84
N ILE A 231 -24.18 3.49 -18.35
CA ILE A 231 -24.35 3.76 -16.88
C ILE A 231 -24.53 2.44 -16.15
N LYS A 232 -25.40 1.56 -16.62
CA LYS A 232 -25.68 0.26 -16.01
C LYS A 232 -24.43 -0.62 -15.98
N THR A 233 -23.67 -0.63 -17.07
CA THR A 233 -22.40 -1.35 -17.18
C THR A 233 -21.38 -0.83 -16.17
N ASN A 234 -21.20 0.50 -16.09
CA ASN A 234 -20.25 1.11 -15.14
C ASN A 234 -20.71 0.91 -13.68
N ALA A 235 -22.01 0.94 -13.40
CA ALA A 235 -22.55 0.61 -12.08
C ALA A 235 -22.28 -0.85 -11.69
N GLY A 236 -22.41 -1.78 -12.65
CA GLY A 236 -22.02 -3.19 -12.46
C GLY A 236 -20.54 -3.38 -12.17
N VAL A 237 -19.67 -2.68 -12.92
CA VAL A 237 -18.23 -2.66 -12.68
C VAL A 237 -17.90 -2.15 -11.28
N LEU A 238 -18.54 -1.05 -10.86
CA LEU A 238 -18.33 -0.47 -9.54
C LEU A 238 -18.77 -1.42 -8.41
N THR A 239 -19.91 -2.08 -8.57
CA THR A 239 -20.42 -3.06 -7.61
C THR A 239 -19.44 -4.24 -7.48
N SER A 240 -19.02 -4.83 -8.60
CA SER A 240 -18.04 -5.93 -8.61
C SER A 240 -16.73 -5.52 -7.95
N LEU A 241 -16.25 -4.30 -8.19
CA LEU A 241 -15.03 -3.79 -7.59
C LEU A 241 -15.15 -3.67 -6.07
N VAL A 242 -16.30 -3.18 -5.56
CA VAL A 242 -16.57 -3.10 -4.11
C VAL A 242 -16.65 -4.49 -3.49
N ASP A 243 -17.29 -5.45 -4.16
CA ASP A 243 -17.39 -6.83 -3.68
C ASP A 243 -16.02 -7.50 -3.61
N ASP A 244 -15.18 -7.37 -4.65
CA ASP A 244 -13.80 -7.85 -4.66
C ASP A 244 -12.99 -7.26 -3.50
N MET A 245 -13.15 -5.95 -3.24
CA MET A 245 -12.51 -5.26 -2.12
C MET A 245 -12.92 -5.81 -0.77
N LEU A 246 -14.21 -6.06 -0.57
CA LEU A 246 -14.71 -6.64 0.68
C LEU A 246 -14.13 -8.04 0.91
N VAL A 247 -14.03 -8.86 -0.15
CA VAL A 247 -13.42 -10.18 -0.04
C VAL A 247 -11.93 -10.06 0.30
N VAL A 248 -11.18 -9.19 -0.38
CA VAL A 248 -9.75 -8.96 -0.08
C VAL A 248 -9.58 -8.44 1.35
N ALA A 249 -10.37 -7.46 1.80
CA ALA A 249 -10.27 -6.89 3.15
C ALA A 249 -10.54 -7.94 4.23
N ASN A 250 -11.54 -8.79 4.03
CA ASN A 250 -11.88 -9.88 4.94
C ASN A 250 -10.77 -10.94 4.99
N LEU A 251 -10.20 -11.31 3.86
CA LEU A 251 -9.13 -12.29 3.77
C LEU A 251 -7.78 -11.74 4.28
N ASP A 252 -7.50 -10.47 4.09
CA ASP A 252 -6.24 -9.83 4.52
C ASP A 252 -6.23 -9.59 6.04
N SER A 253 -7.38 -9.24 6.62
CA SER A 253 -7.54 -9.02 8.06
C SER A 253 -7.49 -10.32 8.87
N SER A 254 -7.99 -11.42 8.32
CA SER A 254 -7.96 -12.73 8.96
C SER A 254 -6.67 -13.47 8.58
N ARG A 255 -5.77 -13.67 9.54
CA ARG A 255 -4.62 -14.61 9.36
C ARG A 255 -5.04 -16.07 9.40
N LEU A 256 -6.32 -16.34 9.60
CA LEU A 256 -6.88 -17.67 9.68
C LEU A 256 -7.09 -18.24 8.28
N LEU A 257 -6.94 -19.55 8.15
CA LEU A 257 -7.33 -20.30 6.97
C LEU A 257 -8.85 -20.16 6.78
N LEU A 258 -9.29 -20.24 5.53
CA LEU A 258 -10.72 -20.28 5.25
C LEU A 258 -11.33 -21.55 5.86
N PRO A 259 -12.54 -21.47 6.44
CA PRO A 259 -13.23 -22.65 6.88
C PRO A 259 -13.51 -23.56 5.68
N CYS A 260 -12.98 -24.77 5.72
CA CYS A 260 -13.14 -25.77 4.66
C CYS A 260 -14.11 -26.84 5.11
N GLU A 261 -14.90 -27.33 4.17
CA GLU A 261 -15.82 -28.44 4.31
C GLU A 261 -15.63 -29.43 3.15
N MET A 262 -16.11 -30.66 3.31
CA MET A 262 -16.05 -31.64 2.23
C MET A 262 -17.08 -31.28 1.17
N VAL A 263 -16.60 -30.85 0.01
CA VAL A 263 -17.42 -30.34 -1.07
C VAL A 263 -17.19 -31.16 -2.34
N ASN A 264 -18.24 -31.43 -3.08
CA ASN A 264 -18.14 -32.01 -4.41
C ASN A 264 -17.70 -30.93 -5.42
N VAL A 265 -16.42 -30.90 -5.73
CA VAL A 265 -15.83 -29.93 -6.67
C VAL A 265 -16.32 -30.11 -8.10
N SER A 266 -16.71 -31.37 -8.50
CA SER A 266 -17.31 -31.60 -9.80
C SER A 266 -18.59 -30.79 -10.00
N ASP A 267 -19.42 -30.66 -8.97
CA ASP A 267 -20.68 -29.93 -9.07
C ASP A 267 -20.41 -28.40 -9.13
N ILE A 268 -19.46 -27.89 -8.36
CA ILE A 268 -19.05 -26.48 -8.45
C ILE A 268 -18.54 -26.16 -9.87
N CYS A 269 -17.68 -27.00 -10.44
CA CYS A 269 -17.17 -26.79 -11.79
C CYS A 269 -18.29 -26.80 -12.84
N ARG A 270 -19.24 -27.74 -12.73
CA ARG A 270 -20.39 -27.79 -13.62
C ARG A 270 -21.31 -26.59 -13.50
N GLU A 271 -21.60 -26.18 -12.26
CA GLU A 271 -22.47 -25.05 -11.97
C GLU A 271 -21.88 -23.74 -12.49
N GLU A 272 -20.62 -23.45 -12.15
CA GLU A 272 -19.98 -22.20 -12.56
C GLU A 272 -19.73 -22.15 -14.06
N PHE A 273 -19.34 -23.27 -14.67
CA PHE A 273 -19.17 -23.35 -16.12
C PHE A 273 -20.52 -23.19 -16.86
N GLY A 274 -21.58 -23.80 -16.34
CA GLY A 274 -22.93 -23.67 -16.94
C GLY A 274 -23.46 -22.23 -16.84
N LYS A 275 -23.28 -21.54 -15.70
CA LYS A 275 -23.59 -20.11 -15.55
C LYS A 275 -22.80 -19.26 -16.54
N PHE A 276 -21.53 -19.58 -16.69
CA PHE A 276 -20.62 -18.88 -17.58
C PHE A 276 -21.03 -19.03 -19.06
N GLU A 277 -21.32 -20.23 -19.53
CA GLU A 277 -21.78 -20.49 -20.88
C GLU A 277 -23.09 -19.79 -21.23
N GLN A 278 -24.06 -19.76 -20.29
CA GLN A 278 -25.35 -19.10 -20.50
C GLN A 278 -25.26 -17.58 -20.62
N ARG A 279 -24.29 -16.95 -19.92
CA ARG A 279 -24.10 -15.49 -19.93
C ARG A 279 -23.36 -14.97 -21.15
N ASN A 280 -22.56 -15.81 -21.79
CA ASN A 280 -21.59 -15.40 -22.80
C ASN A 280 -22.02 -15.90 -24.21
N ARG A 281 -21.93 -15.00 -25.22
CA ARG A 281 -22.47 -15.23 -26.57
C ARG A 281 -21.42 -15.08 -27.68
N LYS A 282 -20.12 -14.98 -27.33
CA LYS A 282 -19.08 -15.01 -28.36
C LYS A 282 -19.10 -16.33 -29.13
N PRO A 283 -18.67 -16.36 -30.40
CA PRO A 283 -18.58 -17.59 -31.17
C PRO A 283 -17.35 -18.42 -30.76
N ILE A 284 -17.25 -18.74 -29.47
CA ILE A 284 -16.15 -19.49 -28.86
C ILE A 284 -16.68 -20.88 -28.48
N LYS A 285 -15.86 -21.90 -28.66
CA LYS A 285 -16.20 -23.26 -28.22
C LYS A 285 -15.98 -23.37 -26.70
N TYR A 286 -16.99 -23.83 -25.98
CA TYR A 286 -16.92 -24.09 -24.54
C TYR A 286 -16.78 -25.58 -24.29
N VAL A 287 -15.77 -26.02 -23.55
CA VAL A 287 -15.49 -27.44 -23.27
C VAL A 287 -15.35 -27.65 -21.76
N LEU A 288 -16.13 -28.57 -21.25
CA LEU A 288 -16.09 -28.96 -19.83
C LEU A 288 -15.65 -30.43 -19.71
N ASN A 289 -14.48 -30.64 -19.15
CA ASN A 289 -13.88 -31.96 -18.90
C ASN A 289 -13.89 -32.22 -17.39
N VAL A 290 -14.99 -32.70 -16.88
CA VAL A 290 -15.16 -33.05 -15.46
C VAL A 290 -15.51 -34.53 -15.37
N PRO A 291 -14.85 -35.30 -14.49
CA PRO A 291 -15.16 -36.72 -14.30
C PRO A 291 -16.65 -37.00 -14.05
N GLU A 292 -17.18 -38.10 -14.53
CA GLU A 292 -18.59 -38.50 -14.30
C GLU A 292 -18.86 -38.77 -12.80
N GLY A 293 -17.83 -39.15 -12.03
CA GLY A 293 -17.92 -39.39 -10.61
C GLY A 293 -17.75 -38.12 -9.76
N GLU A 294 -18.10 -38.24 -8.48
CA GLU A 294 -17.87 -37.19 -7.51
C GLU A 294 -16.38 -37.03 -7.24
N VAL A 295 -15.90 -35.78 -7.31
CA VAL A 295 -14.56 -35.38 -6.88
C VAL A 295 -14.71 -34.53 -5.64
N VAL A 296 -14.60 -35.15 -4.48
CA VAL A 296 -14.78 -34.49 -3.17
C VAL A 296 -13.43 -34.02 -2.66
N CYS A 297 -13.37 -32.78 -2.19
CA CYS A 297 -12.18 -32.18 -1.60
C CYS A 297 -12.59 -31.30 -0.40
N SER A 298 -11.70 -31.21 0.59
CA SER A 298 -11.88 -30.27 1.70
C SER A 298 -11.53 -28.86 1.23
N THR A 299 -12.56 -28.04 0.96
CA THR A 299 -12.40 -26.68 0.44
C THR A 299 -13.57 -25.79 0.84
N ASN A 300 -13.53 -24.52 0.46
CA ASN A 300 -14.63 -23.58 0.64
C ASN A 300 -15.33 -23.34 -0.70
N ALA A 301 -16.55 -23.86 -0.85
CA ALA A 301 -17.33 -23.79 -2.09
C ALA A 301 -17.46 -22.37 -2.63
N LYS A 302 -17.89 -21.42 -1.76
CA LYS A 302 -18.11 -20.01 -2.14
C LYS A 302 -16.85 -19.34 -2.69
N HIS A 303 -15.70 -19.55 -2.02
CA HIS A 303 -14.46 -18.94 -2.45
C HIS A 303 -13.88 -19.61 -3.68
N LEU A 304 -14.07 -20.92 -3.84
CA LEU A 304 -13.66 -21.62 -5.06
C LEU A 304 -14.50 -21.16 -6.26
N SER A 305 -15.81 -20.95 -6.10
CA SER A 305 -16.66 -20.36 -7.14
C SER A 305 -16.17 -18.99 -7.60
N ILE A 306 -15.78 -18.10 -6.67
CA ILE A 306 -15.19 -16.80 -7.01
C ILE A 306 -13.93 -16.96 -7.87
N VAL A 307 -13.06 -17.90 -7.53
CA VAL A 307 -11.85 -18.17 -8.33
C VAL A 307 -12.19 -18.63 -9.73
N LEU A 308 -13.11 -19.58 -9.87
CA LEU A 308 -13.52 -20.10 -11.17
C LEU A 308 -14.17 -19.01 -12.03
N GLU A 309 -15.08 -18.21 -11.45
CA GLU A 309 -15.73 -17.10 -12.16
C GLU A 309 -14.70 -16.08 -12.67
N ASN A 310 -13.73 -15.68 -11.83
CA ASN A 310 -12.67 -14.77 -12.24
C ASN A 310 -11.81 -15.31 -13.38
N LEU A 311 -11.39 -16.57 -13.31
CA LEU A 311 -10.54 -17.16 -14.33
C LEU A 311 -11.30 -17.41 -15.65
N LEU A 312 -12.55 -17.86 -15.58
CA LEU A 312 -13.41 -18.03 -16.76
C LEU A 312 -13.73 -16.68 -17.41
N SER A 313 -14.00 -15.66 -16.62
CA SER A 313 -14.20 -14.27 -17.10
C SER A 313 -12.96 -13.73 -17.82
N ASN A 314 -11.77 -13.98 -17.27
CA ASN A 314 -10.51 -13.61 -17.92
C ASN A 314 -10.32 -14.38 -19.24
N ALA A 315 -10.54 -15.68 -19.25
CA ALA A 315 -10.48 -16.50 -20.48
C ALA A 315 -11.40 -15.93 -21.57
N TYR A 316 -12.65 -15.61 -21.22
CA TYR A 316 -13.62 -15.03 -22.17
C TYR A 316 -13.19 -13.65 -22.68
N LYS A 317 -12.68 -12.83 -21.80
CA LYS A 317 -12.24 -11.47 -22.12
C LYS A 317 -11.11 -11.46 -23.15
N PHE A 318 -10.14 -12.35 -22.98
CA PHE A 318 -8.92 -12.38 -23.79
C PHE A 318 -8.97 -13.38 -24.97
N THR A 319 -10.09 -14.08 -25.16
CA THR A 319 -10.32 -14.96 -26.30
C THR A 319 -11.38 -14.35 -27.21
N GLU A 320 -11.04 -14.05 -28.45
CA GLU A 320 -11.99 -13.59 -29.46
C GLU A 320 -12.59 -14.74 -30.24
N GLU A 321 -11.75 -15.70 -30.64
CA GLU A 321 -12.13 -16.94 -31.36
C GLU A 321 -11.38 -18.12 -30.76
N GLY A 322 -11.95 -19.31 -30.90
CA GLY A 322 -11.30 -20.57 -30.48
C GLY A 322 -12.04 -21.30 -29.38
N CYS A 323 -11.35 -21.62 -28.27
CA CYS A 323 -11.89 -22.50 -27.24
C CYS A 323 -11.53 -22.06 -25.83
N ILE A 324 -12.48 -22.21 -24.89
CA ILE A 324 -12.25 -22.15 -23.46
C ILE A 324 -12.58 -23.48 -22.85
N THR A 325 -11.63 -24.07 -22.13
CA THR A 325 -11.75 -25.40 -21.54
C THR A 325 -11.59 -25.31 -20.02
N LEU A 326 -12.52 -25.88 -19.27
CA LEU A 326 -12.36 -26.16 -17.85
C LEU A 326 -12.18 -27.65 -17.66
N GLU A 327 -11.11 -28.06 -17.03
CA GLU A 327 -10.77 -29.44 -16.76
C GLU A 327 -10.55 -29.66 -15.26
N LEU A 328 -11.13 -30.73 -14.72
CA LEU A 328 -10.96 -31.20 -13.35
C LEU A 328 -10.35 -32.59 -13.34
N GLN A 329 -9.25 -32.77 -12.64
CA GLN A 329 -8.56 -34.06 -12.50
C GLN A 329 -8.23 -34.33 -11.02
N LYS A 330 -8.26 -35.60 -10.64
CA LYS A 330 -7.63 -36.05 -9.38
C LYS A 330 -6.12 -36.17 -9.60
N SER A 331 -5.33 -35.71 -8.61
CA SER A 331 -3.88 -35.82 -8.60
C SER A 331 -3.48 -36.82 -7.54
N GLU A 332 -2.66 -37.79 -7.89
CA GLU A 332 -2.16 -38.81 -6.94
C GLU A 332 -0.81 -38.39 -6.32
N SER A 333 -0.08 -37.48 -6.97
CA SER A 333 1.22 -37.04 -6.49
C SER A 333 1.50 -35.60 -6.97
N PRO A 334 1.37 -34.60 -6.07
CA PRO A 334 0.83 -34.69 -4.69
C PRO A 334 -0.67 -35.02 -4.67
N ASP A 335 -1.11 -35.68 -3.61
CA ASP A 335 -2.51 -36.04 -3.41
C ASP A 335 -3.41 -34.81 -3.30
N GLY A 336 -4.44 -34.74 -4.12
CA GLY A 336 -5.33 -33.60 -4.21
C GLY A 336 -6.13 -33.55 -5.49
N ILE A 337 -6.57 -32.35 -5.84
CA ILE A 337 -7.26 -32.09 -7.09
C ILE A 337 -6.55 -31.00 -7.88
N ARG A 338 -6.62 -31.14 -9.19
CA ARG A 338 -6.11 -30.16 -10.14
C ARG A 338 -7.25 -29.66 -11.00
N ILE A 339 -7.42 -28.33 -11.03
CA ILE A 339 -8.38 -27.65 -11.89
C ILE A 339 -7.57 -26.83 -12.90
N GLN A 340 -7.88 -26.99 -14.18
CA GLN A 340 -7.22 -26.26 -15.25
C GLN A 340 -8.25 -25.45 -16.02
N ILE A 341 -7.93 -24.19 -16.28
CA ILE A 341 -8.72 -23.33 -17.17
C ILE A 341 -7.79 -22.90 -18.29
N CYS A 342 -8.13 -23.39 -19.50
CA CYS A 342 -7.34 -23.14 -20.70
C CYS A 342 -8.13 -22.27 -21.66
N ASP A 343 -7.50 -21.27 -22.21
CA ASP A 343 -8.01 -20.45 -23.29
C ASP A 343 -7.07 -20.48 -24.50
N THR A 344 -7.60 -20.13 -25.65
CA THR A 344 -6.82 -19.94 -26.89
C THR A 344 -6.65 -18.48 -27.26
N GLY A 345 -6.63 -17.60 -26.25
CA GLY A 345 -6.47 -16.16 -26.43
C GLY A 345 -5.04 -15.70 -26.69
N CYS A 346 -4.77 -14.44 -26.43
CA CYS A 346 -3.47 -13.81 -26.71
C CYS A 346 -2.32 -14.35 -25.82
N GLY A 347 -2.61 -15.12 -24.78
CA GLY A 347 -1.62 -15.62 -23.84
C GLY A 347 -1.02 -14.54 -22.91
N ILE A 348 -0.13 -14.98 -22.02
CA ILE A 348 0.59 -14.11 -21.09
C ILE A 348 2.09 -14.30 -21.31
N PRO A 349 2.85 -13.22 -21.64
CA PRO A 349 4.31 -13.29 -21.81
C PRO A 349 5.01 -13.88 -20.59
N LEU A 350 6.05 -14.67 -20.80
CA LEU A 350 6.75 -15.40 -19.73
C LEU A 350 7.28 -14.47 -18.62
N ASP A 351 7.80 -13.30 -18.99
CA ASP A 351 8.30 -12.28 -18.08
C ASP A 351 7.20 -11.60 -17.25
N LYS A 352 5.94 -11.81 -17.59
CA LYS A 352 4.76 -11.24 -16.91
C LYS A 352 3.97 -12.25 -16.09
N GLN A 353 4.23 -13.54 -16.22
CA GLN A 353 3.43 -14.60 -15.59
C GLN A 353 3.44 -14.58 -14.05
N GLU A 354 4.51 -14.10 -13.42
CA GLU A 354 4.56 -13.90 -11.97
C GLU A 354 3.86 -12.61 -11.54
N VAL A 355 4.07 -11.55 -12.31
CA VAL A 355 3.62 -10.18 -11.99
C VAL A 355 2.10 -10.03 -12.16
N VAL A 356 1.44 -10.81 -13.03
CA VAL A 356 -0.02 -10.73 -13.22
C VAL A 356 -0.83 -11.11 -11.99
N PHE A 357 -0.22 -11.79 -11.03
CA PHE A 357 -0.83 -12.08 -9.73
C PHE A 357 -0.60 -11.00 -8.68
N GLU A 358 0.13 -9.93 -9.00
CA GLU A 358 0.27 -8.78 -8.10
C GLU A 358 -0.96 -7.88 -8.18
N ARG A 359 -1.17 -7.11 -7.10
CA ARG A 359 -2.33 -6.21 -7.00
C ARG A 359 -2.29 -5.15 -8.08
N PHE A 360 -3.42 -4.89 -8.75
CA PHE A 360 -3.60 -3.85 -9.78
C PHE A 360 -2.72 -3.99 -11.02
N THR A 361 -2.17 -5.17 -11.25
CA THR A 361 -1.39 -5.43 -12.45
C THR A 361 -2.32 -5.59 -13.65
N LYS A 362 -2.09 -4.77 -14.67
CA LYS A 362 -2.70 -4.86 -16.00
C LYS A 362 -1.57 -5.02 -17.01
N LEU A 363 -1.70 -5.96 -17.93
CA LEU A 363 -0.72 -6.16 -19.02
C LEU A 363 -0.83 -5.06 -20.07
N ASP A 364 -2.04 -4.54 -20.23
CA ASP A 364 -2.37 -3.45 -21.14
C ASP A 364 -3.29 -2.45 -20.44
N SER A 365 -2.98 -1.17 -20.53
CA SER A 365 -3.74 -0.06 -19.95
C SER A 365 -5.12 0.15 -20.60
N PHE A 366 -5.30 -0.35 -21.81
CA PHE A 366 -6.57 -0.22 -22.55
C PHE A 366 -7.55 -1.35 -22.26
N THR A 367 -7.10 -2.44 -21.61
CA THR A 367 -7.96 -3.61 -21.36
C THR A 367 -8.83 -3.38 -20.14
N GLN A 368 -10.14 -3.47 -20.32
CA GLN A 368 -11.15 -3.33 -19.28
C GLN A 368 -10.93 -4.37 -18.15
N GLY A 369 -10.79 -3.93 -16.88
CA GLY A 369 -10.62 -4.80 -15.72
C GLY A 369 -9.86 -4.10 -14.60
N ASN A 370 -10.10 -4.55 -13.35
CA ASN A 370 -9.66 -3.87 -12.14
C ASN A 370 -8.25 -4.28 -11.69
N GLY A 371 -7.61 -5.27 -12.34
CA GLY A 371 -6.30 -5.81 -11.93
C GLY A 371 -6.29 -6.48 -10.55
N ILE A 372 -7.48 -6.78 -9.98
CA ILE A 372 -7.62 -7.40 -8.66
C ILE A 372 -7.94 -8.89 -8.79
N GLY A 373 -8.63 -9.31 -9.85
CA GLY A 373 -9.17 -10.65 -9.97
C GLY A 373 -8.13 -11.77 -9.84
N LEU A 374 -6.99 -11.70 -10.53
CA LEU A 374 -5.93 -12.73 -10.43
C LEU A 374 -5.24 -12.70 -9.07
N PHE A 375 -5.02 -11.52 -8.49
CA PHE A 375 -4.53 -11.38 -7.13
C PHE A 375 -5.50 -12.02 -6.13
N LEU A 376 -6.80 -11.79 -6.28
CA LEU A 376 -7.84 -12.39 -5.45
C LEU A 376 -7.84 -13.90 -5.57
N CYS A 377 -7.71 -14.45 -6.80
CA CYS A 377 -7.57 -15.88 -7.02
C CYS A 377 -6.37 -16.46 -6.25
N LYS A 378 -5.20 -15.84 -6.36
CA LYS A 378 -3.99 -16.26 -5.65
C LYS A 378 -4.16 -16.20 -4.13
N LEU A 379 -4.79 -15.13 -3.63
CA LEU A 379 -5.07 -14.96 -2.21
C LEU A 379 -6.02 -16.05 -1.69
N ILE A 380 -7.14 -16.28 -2.36
CA ILE A 380 -8.12 -17.31 -1.99
C ILE A 380 -7.47 -18.69 -2.00
N ILE A 381 -6.81 -19.06 -3.09
CA ILE A 381 -6.18 -20.38 -3.24
C ILE A 381 -5.11 -20.60 -2.17
N SER A 382 -4.31 -19.58 -1.85
CA SER A 382 -3.34 -19.67 -0.76
C SER A 382 -4.00 -19.87 0.61
N ARG A 383 -5.17 -19.26 0.85
CA ARG A 383 -5.97 -19.47 2.07
C ARG A 383 -6.66 -20.84 2.14
N LEU A 384 -6.82 -21.49 1.01
CA LEU A 384 -7.27 -22.88 0.87
C LEU A 384 -6.10 -23.87 0.89
N MET A 385 -4.87 -23.43 1.23
CA MET A 385 -3.64 -24.25 1.24
C MET A 385 -3.26 -24.82 -0.14
N GLY A 386 -3.80 -24.27 -1.21
CA GLY A 386 -3.51 -24.64 -2.57
C GLY A 386 -2.47 -23.75 -3.25
N SER A 387 -2.21 -24.05 -4.53
CA SER A 387 -1.40 -23.21 -5.43
C SER A 387 -2.16 -22.89 -6.70
N ILE A 388 -1.87 -21.72 -7.27
CA ILE A 388 -2.31 -21.32 -8.60
C ILE A 388 -1.10 -20.83 -9.39
N GLU A 389 -0.96 -21.33 -10.59
CA GLU A 389 0.15 -20.99 -11.49
C GLU A 389 -0.33 -20.94 -12.96
N ILE A 390 0.51 -20.38 -13.83
CA ILE A 390 0.33 -20.39 -15.27
C ILE A 390 1.26 -21.45 -15.84
N ASP A 391 0.72 -22.35 -16.64
CA ASP A 391 1.52 -23.35 -17.33
C ASP A 391 2.30 -22.72 -18.49
N SER A 392 3.57 -22.45 -18.26
CA SER A 392 4.48 -21.85 -19.24
C SER A 392 4.75 -22.75 -20.45
N SER A 393 4.44 -24.04 -20.37
CA SER A 393 4.60 -24.98 -21.48
C SER A 393 3.44 -24.92 -22.50
N TYR A 394 2.33 -24.32 -22.10
CA TYR A 394 1.16 -24.16 -22.96
C TYR A 394 1.31 -22.96 -23.88
N THR A 395 1.35 -23.18 -25.18
CA THR A 395 1.60 -22.16 -26.19
C THR A 395 0.35 -21.76 -26.99
N GLY A 396 -0.79 -22.37 -26.71
CA GLY A 396 -2.05 -22.13 -27.44
C GLY A 396 -2.87 -20.92 -26.92
N GLY A 397 -2.39 -20.20 -25.92
CA GLY A 397 -3.10 -19.15 -25.19
C GLY A 397 -2.65 -19.11 -23.74
N THR A 398 -3.59 -19.04 -22.78
CA THR A 398 -3.27 -19.13 -21.35
C THR A 398 -3.82 -20.43 -20.75
N ARG A 399 -3.05 -21.06 -19.87
CA ARG A 399 -3.51 -22.18 -19.05
C ARG A 399 -3.23 -21.85 -17.59
N PHE A 400 -4.29 -21.58 -16.81
CA PHE A 400 -4.21 -21.51 -15.36
C PHE A 400 -4.36 -22.90 -14.77
N VAL A 401 -3.50 -23.22 -13.82
CA VAL A 401 -3.50 -24.49 -13.08
C VAL A 401 -3.68 -24.20 -11.61
N ILE A 402 -4.76 -24.71 -11.05
CA ILE A 402 -5.05 -24.66 -9.61
C ILE A 402 -4.80 -26.05 -9.05
N PHE A 403 -4.08 -26.13 -7.95
CA PHE A 403 -3.92 -27.32 -7.16
C PHE A 403 -4.51 -27.10 -5.76
N LEU A 404 -5.39 -28.00 -5.32
CA LEU A 404 -5.89 -28.03 -3.95
C LEU A 404 -5.52 -29.38 -3.33
N PRO A 405 -4.81 -29.39 -2.19
CA PRO A 405 -4.38 -30.64 -1.54
C PRO A 405 -5.59 -31.39 -0.95
N ALA A 406 -5.53 -32.70 -0.98
CA ALA A 406 -6.43 -33.53 -0.20
C ALA A 406 -6.09 -33.33 1.28
N MET A 407 -6.86 -32.49 1.96
CA MET A 407 -6.73 -32.36 3.42
C MET A 407 -7.40 -33.58 4.06
N GLU A 408 -6.61 -34.46 4.68
CA GLU A 408 -7.15 -35.35 5.72
C GLU A 408 -7.79 -34.50 6.83
N LYS A 409 -8.95 -34.94 7.35
CA LYS A 409 -9.58 -34.31 8.51
C LYS A 409 -8.52 -34.10 9.58
N LEU A 410 -8.14 -32.84 9.81
CA LEU A 410 -7.51 -32.49 11.08
C LEU A 410 -8.52 -32.80 12.18
N GLU A 411 -8.36 -33.95 12.81
CA GLU A 411 -9.04 -34.23 14.06
C GLU A 411 -8.66 -33.11 15.04
N THR A 412 -9.65 -32.27 15.31
CA THR A 412 -9.57 -31.30 16.41
C THR A 412 -9.32 -32.06 17.69
N LYS A 413 -8.06 -32.03 18.16
CA LYS A 413 -7.71 -32.35 19.52
C LYS A 413 -7.94 -31.16 20.44
#